data_170284aba7671027dce81209d03396f6
#
_entry.id   170284aba7671027dce81209d03396f6
#
_cell.length_a   1.000
_cell.length_b   1.000
_cell.length_c   1.000
_cell.angle_alpha   90.00
_cell.angle_beta   90.00
_cell.angle_gamma   90.00
#
_symmetry.space_group_name_H-M   'P 1'
#
loop_
_entity.id
_entity.type
_entity.pdbx_description
1 polymer ?
#
loop_
_entity_poly.entity_id
_entity_poly.type
_entity_poly.pdbx_seq_one_letter_code
_entity_poly.pdbx_strand_id
1 'polypeptide(L)'
;MSDVTLSATQRTEFGQGPSRRLRRDNQIPAVLYGHGAEPVHLSLPGHDTALALKNPNVLLTIEVAGDADHLALPKAIQRHPLRGTVEHVDLVVVRRGEMVVVDIPVSTEGDADSGAVLTIENAVLSVRADATALPPGVTLDVTGLEAGATITAGEIELPEGVELVTEPETAIVVVSAPQIEETPE
;
A
#
# COMPACT_ATOMS: atom_id res chain seq x y z
N MET A 1 -3.39 -14.31 -8.20
CA MET A 1 -3.81 -12.91 -7.90
C MET A 1 -5.03 -12.59 -8.72
N SER A 2 -5.99 -11.87 -8.16
CA SER A 2 -7.20 -11.46 -8.87
C SER A 2 -6.90 -10.15 -9.58
N ASP A 3 -6.79 -10.19 -10.91
CA ASP A 3 -6.78 -8.98 -11.71
C ASP A 3 -8.18 -8.36 -11.60
N VAL A 4 -8.26 -7.15 -11.08
CA VAL A 4 -9.51 -6.42 -10.98
C VAL A 4 -9.60 -5.44 -12.14
N THR A 5 -10.62 -5.60 -12.97
CA THR A 5 -10.87 -4.71 -14.09
C THR A 5 -11.74 -3.52 -13.63
N LEU A 6 -11.30 -2.31 -13.91
CA LEU A 6 -12.02 -1.06 -13.63
C LEU A 6 -12.22 -0.26 -14.90
N SER A 7 -13.47 0.09 -15.20
CA SER A 7 -13.77 0.99 -16.29
C SER A 7 -13.50 2.44 -15.90
N ALA A 8 -12.70 3.15 -16.70
CA ALA A 8 -12.28 4.51 -16.45
C ALA A 8 -12.76 5.47 -17.54
N THR A 9 -13.08 6.68 -17.14
CA THR A 9 -13.40 7.77 -18.06
C THR A 9 -12.32 8.84 -18.00
N GLN A 10 -11.81 9.27 -19.15
CA GLN A 10 -10.81 10.33 -19.22
C GLN A 10 -11.43 11.67 -18.80
N ARG A 11 -10.67 12.44 -18.00
CA ARG A 11 -11.09 13.75 -17.49
C ARG A 11 -10.45 14.87 -18.29
N THR A 12 -11.25 15.87 -18.59
CA THR A 12 -10.81 17.15 -19.21
C THR A 12 -10.88 18.32 -18.24
N GLU A 13 -11.64 18.19 -17.14
CA GLU A 13 -11.76 19.21 -16.09
C GLU A 13 -10.86 18.89 -14.92
N PHE A 14 -10.07 19.86 -14.49
CA PHE A 14 -9.10 19.73 -13.41
C PHE A 14 -9.40 20.70 -12.26
N GLY A 15 -8.76 20.45 -11.12
CA GLY A 15 -8.85 21.29 -9.93
C GLY A 15 -9.87 20.82 -8.91
N GLN A 16 -9.99 21.59 -7.81
CA GLN A 16 -10.71 21.21 -6.61
C GLN A 16 -12.23 21.09 -6.83
N GLY A 17 -12.82 22.00 -7.60
CA GLY A 17 -14.27 22.02 -7.86
C GLY A 17 -14.76 20.77 -8.59
N PRO A 18 -14.22 20.45 -9.78
CA PRO A 18 -14.53 19.24 -10.52
C PRO A 18 -14.27 17.96 -9.73
N SER A 19 -13.13 17.84 -9.05
CA SER A 19 -12.83 16.66 -8.22
C SER A 19 -13.84 16.46 -7.08
N ARG A 20 -14.34 17.56 -6.50
CA ARG A 20 -15.38 17.48 -5.47
C ARG A 20 -16.75 17.04 -6.03
N ARG A 21 -17.08 17.46 -7.28
CA ARG A 21 -18.30 16.98 -7.97
C ARG A 21 -18.22 15.47 -8.22
N LEU A 22 -17.11 14.99 -8.80
CA LEU A 22 -16.89 13.55 -9.05
C LEU A 22 -17.06 12.72 -7.79
N ARG A 23 -16.43 13.12 -6.67
CA ARG A 23 -16.57 12.40 -5.41
C ARG A 23 -18.01 12.36 -4.88
N ARG A 24 -18.78 13.41 -5.11
CA ARG A 24 -20.20 13.43 -4.76
C ARG A 24 -21.02 12.50 -5.63
N ASP A 25 -20.61 12.32 -6.90
CA ASP A 25 -21.23 11.41 -7.84
C ASP A 25 -20.66 9.97 -7.74
N ASN A 26 -20.05 9.65 -6.59
CA ASN A 26 -19.44 8.35 -6.28
C ASN A 26 -18.36 7.93 -7.29
N GLN A 27 -17.59 8.88 -7.79
CA GLN A 27 -16.44 8.65 -8.64
C GLN A 27 -15.15 9.13 -7.96
N ILE A 28 -14.06 8.42 -8.17
CA ILE A 28 -12.76 8.74 -7.61
C ILE A 28 -11.86 9.30 -8.70
N PRO A 29 -11.34 10.53 -8.53
CA PRO A 29 -10.32 11.06 -9.42
C PRO A 29 -9.03 10.25 -9.28
N ALA A 30 -8.43 9.86 -10.40
CA ALA A 30 -7.17 9.14 -10.46
C ALA A 30 -6.25 9.76 -11.52
N VAL A 31 -4.96 9.47 -11.37
CA VAL A 31 -3.93 9.82 -12.35
C VAL A 31 -3.18 8.55 -12.72
N LEU A 32 -3.10 8.26 -13.99
CA LEU A 32 -2.35 7.15 -14.57
C LEU A 32 -1.08 7.71 -15.23
N TYR A 33 0.09 7.25 -14.82
CA TYR A 33 1.38 7.68 -15.35
C TYR A 33 2.38 6.52 -15.39
N GLY A 34 3.44 6.68 -16.14
CA GLY A 34 4.53 5.70 -16.24
C GLY A 34 5.17 5.67 -17.63
N HIS A 35 6.33 5.02 -17.73
CA HIS A 35 7.09 4.82 -18.97
C HIS A 35 7.39 6.08 -19.80
N GLY A 36 7.42 7.26 -19.16
CA GLY A 36 7.67 8.54 -19.84
C GLY A 36 6.50 9.06 -20.71
N ALA A 37 5.34 8.42 -20.63
CA ALA A 37 4.12 8.94 -21.25
C ALA A 37 3.54 10.11 -20.44
N GLU A 38 2.76 10.97 -21.11
CA GLU A 38 2.04 12.04 -20.42
C GLU A 38 1.04 11.46 -19.43
N PRO A 39 0.91 12.04 -18.21
CA PRO A 39 -0.07 11.59 -17.23
C PRO A 39 -1.50 11.71 -17.77
N VAL A 40 -2.26 10.63 -17.67
CA VAL A 40 -3.66 10.59 -18.06
C VAL A 40 -4.52 10.75 -16.81
N HIS A 41 -5.37 11.74 -16.80
CA HIS A 41 -6.31 11.96 -15.70
C HIS A 41 -7.59 11.19 -15.94
N LEU A 42 -7.97 10.39 -14.96
CA LEU A 42 -9.11 9.46 -15.04
C LEU A 42 -10.12 9.72 -13.92
N SER A 43 -11.34 9.27 -14.13
CA SER A 43 -12.31 9.05 -13.07
C SER A 43 -12.68 7.58 -13.04
N LEU A 44 -12.64 6.99 -11.83
CA LEU A 44 -12.91 5.58 -11.58
C LEU A 44 -14.22 5.41 -10.79
N PRO A 45 -14.94 4.30 -10.95
CA PRO A 45 -16.14 3.98 -10.16
C PRO A 45 -15.75 3.84 -8.67
N GLY A 46 -16.39 4.62 -7.80
CA GLY A 46 -15.96 4.75 -6.41
C GLY A 46 -16.10 3.46 -5.60
N HIS A 47 -17.20 2.72 -5.80
CA HIS A 47 -17.44 1.48 -5.06
C HIS A 47 -16.45 0.38 -5.43
N ASP A 48 -16.29 0.12 -6.71
CA ASP A 48 -15.45 -0.98 -7.22
C ASP A 48 -13.97 -0.69 -6.96
N THR A 49 -13.55 0.57 -7.14
CA THR A 49 -12.20 1.02 -6.80
C THR A 49 -11.92 0.88 -5.29
N ALA A 50 -12.85 1.30 -4.43
CA ALA A 50 -12.67 1.18 -2.98
C ALA A 50 -12.61 -0.29 -2.53
N LEU A 51 -13.33 -1.19 -3.20
CA LEU A 51 -13.30 -2.62 -2.94
C LEU A 51 -11.96 -3.24 -3.39
N ALA A 52 -11.50 -2.91 -4.59
CA ALA A 52 -10.21 -3.35 -5.11
C ALA A 52 -9.04 -2.92 -4.21
N LEU A 53 -9.04 -1.65 -3.76
CA LEU A 53 -8.00 -1.07 -2.93
C LEU A 53 -8.03 -1.52 -1.44
N LYS A 54 -8.87 -2.48 -1.07
CA LYS A 54 -8.77 -3.19 0.22
C LYS A 54 -7.58 -4.13 0.26
N ASN A 55 -7.25 -4.72 -0.89
CA ASN A 55 -6.07 -5.56 -1.01
C ASN A 55 -4.87 -4.65 -1.32
N PRO A 56 -3.84 -4.65 -0.50
CA PRO A 56 -2.60 -3.94 -0.81
C PRO A 56 -1.96 -4.55 -2.06
N ASN A 57 -1.32 -3.72 -2.85
CA ASN A 57 -0.58 -4.11 -4.06
C ASN A 57 -1.41 -4.91 -5.10
N VAL A 58 -2.71 -4.59 -5.21
CA VAL A 58 -3.58 -5.19 -6.21
C VAL A 58 -3.20 -4.71 -7.62
N LEU A 59 -3.10 -5.65 -8.57
CA LEU A 59 -2.92 -5.32 -9.97
C LEU A 59 -4.28 -4.97 -10.59
N LEU A 60 -4.38 -3.78 -11.15
CA LEU A 60 -5.60 -3.25 -11.75
C LEU A 60 -5.47 -3.25 -13.27
N THR A 61 -6.49 -3.75 -13.96
CA THR A 61 -6.67 -3.54 -15.40
C THR A 61 -7.60 -2.34 -15.59
N ILE A 62 -7.09 -1.25 -16.12
CA ILE A 62 -7.84 -0.02 -16.34
C ILE A 62 -8.29 0.03 -17.79
N GLU A 63 -9.59 -0.12 -18.01
CA GLU A 63 -10.23 0.05 -19.32
C GLU A 63 -10.60 1.52 -19.52
N VAL A 64 -9.86 2.21 -20.38
CA VAL A 64 -10.14 3.62 -20.70
C VAL A 64 -11.00 3.68 -21.94
N ALA A 65 -12.14 4.37 -21.87
CA ALA A 65 -13.03 4.52 -23.03
C ALA A 65 -12.31 5.20 -24.20
N GLY A 66 -12.04 4.43 -25.26
CA GLY A 66 -11.38 4.92 -26.49
C GLY A 66 -9.85 4.73 -26.52
N ASP A 67 -9.27 4.06 -25.56
CA ASP A 67 -7.85 3.73 -25.49
C ASP A 67 -7.66 2.23 -25.19
N ALA A 68 -6.42 1.78 -25.21
CA ALA A 68 -6.08 0.40 -24.85
C ALA A 68 -6.16 0.18 -23.34
N ASP A 69 -6.36 -1.07 -22.95
CA ASP A 69 -6.35 -1.47 -21.53
C ASP A 69 -4.94 -1.31 -20.96
N HIS A 70 -4.84 -0.70 -19.79
CA HIS A 70 -3.60 -0.48 -19.09
C HIS A 70 -3.55 -1.33 -17.81
N LEU A 71 -2.45 -2.06 -17.64
CA LEU A 71 -2.13 -2.66 -16.35
C LEU A 71 -1.51 -1.58 -15.45
N ALA A 72 -2.04 -1.43 -14.25
CA ALA A 72 -1.61 -0.40 -13.34
C ALA A 72 -1.56 -0.88 -11.89
N LEU A 73 -0.61 -0.34 -11.14
CA LEU A 73 -0.49 -0.53 -9.71
C LEU A 73 -0.83 0.78 -8.97
N PRO A 74 -1.57 0.73 -7.86
CA PRO A 74 -1.77 1.88 -7.00
C PRO A 74 -0.45 2.23 -6.30
N LYS A 75 0.09 3.42 -6.57
CA LYS A 75 1.31 3.93 -5.95
C LYS A 75 1.02 4.75 -4.70
N ALA A 76 -0.04 5.55 -4.75
CA ALA A 76 -0.49 6.33 -3.60
C ALA A 76 -2.01 6.38 -3.55
N ILE A 77 -2.55 6.20 -2.35
CA ILE A 77 -3.99 6.24 -2.09
C ILE A 77 -4.26 7.31 -1.04
N GLN A 78 -4.92 8.37 -1.44
CA GLN A 78 -5.35 9.41 -0.50
C GLN A 78 -6.72 9.06 0.04
N ARG A 79 -6.83 8.98 1.37
CA ARG A 79 -8.08 8.70 2.08
C ARG A 79 -8.49 9.88 2.96
N HIS A 80 -9.79 10.11 3.04
CA HIS A 80 -10.32 11.11 3.96
C HIS A 80 -10.09 10.66 5.41
N PRO A 81 -9.44 11.48 6.28
CA PRO A 81 -8.98 11.03 7.60
C PRO A 81 -10.11 10.60 8.54
N LEU A 82 -11.30 11.23 8.43
CA LEU A 82 -12.44 10.91 9.30
C LEU A 82 -13.40 9.87 8.71
N ARG A 83 -13.56 9.86 7.39
CA ARG A 83 -14.55 8.98 6.70
C ARG A 83 -13.94 7.71 6.15
N GLY A 84 -12.61 7.65 6.00
CA GLY A 84 -11.90 6.54 5.37
C GLY A 84 -12.17 6.39 3.86
N THR A 85 -12.98 7.27 3.26
CA THR A 85 -13.29 7.22 1.83
C THR A 85 -12.07 7.58 1.00
N VAL A 86 -11.88 6.88 -0.12
CA VAL A 86 -10.79 7.17 -1.07
C VAL A 86 -11.09 8.49 -1.78
N GLU A 87 -10.16 9.43 -1.73
CA GLU A 87 -10.28 10.76 -2.35
C GLU A 87 -9.49 10.91 -3.64
N HIS A 88 -8.36 10.22 -3.75
CA HIS A 88 -7.52 10.21 -4.94
C HIS A 88 -6.71 8.92 -5.02
N VAL A 89 -6.38 8.49 -6.23
CA VAL A 89 -5.52 7.33 -6.48
C VAL A 89 -4.50 7.69 -7.56
N ASP A 90 -3.25 7.46 -7.23
CA ASP A 90 -2.14 7.55 -8.18
C ASP A 90 -1.81 6.14 -8.68
N LEU A 91 -1.88 5.94 -9.99
CA LEU A 91 -1.69 4.68 -10.66
C LEU A 91 -0.43 4.73 -11.52
N VAL A 92 0.44 3.75 -11.37
CA VAL A 92 1.62 3.57 -12.22
C VAL A 92 1.33 2.48 -13.23
N VAL A 93 1.49 2.77 -14.51
CA VAL A 93 1.42 1.78 -15.59
C VAL A 93 2.56 0.80 -15.41
N VAL A 94 2.27 -0.48 -15.48
CA VAL A 94 3.25 -1.55 -15.39
C VAL A 94 3.09 -2.55 -16.53
N ARG A 95 4.16 -3.26 -16.84
CA ARG A 95 4.15 -4.35 -17.81
C ARG A 95 4.29 -5.68 -17.09
N ARG A 96 3.77 -6.73 -17.67
CA ARG A 96 3.96 -8.08 -17.14
C ARG A 96 5.45 -8.44 -17.15
N GLY A 97 5.94 -8.95 -16.02
CA GLY A 97 7.36 -9.30 -15.84
C GLY A 97 8.26 -8.08 -15.56
N GLU A 98 7.69 -6.92 -15.29
CA GLU A 98 8.46 -5.73 -14.91
C GLU A 98 8.72 -5.72 -13.40
N MET A 99 9.97 -5.48 -13.02
CA MET A 99 10.35 -5.32 -11.61
C MET A 99 9.97 -3.93 -11.13
N VAL A 100 9.12 -3.85 -10.14
CA VAL A 100 8.62 -2.60 -9.55
C VAL A 100 8.99 -2.50 -8.07
N VAL A 101 9.19 -1.27 -7.61
CA VAL A 101 9.38 -1.01 -6.18
C VAL A 101 8.03 -0.64 -5.58
N VAL A 102 7.59 -1.45 -4.63
CA VAL A 102 6.32 -1.29 -3.91
C VAL A 102 6.52 -1.35 -2.42
N ASP A 103 5.61 -0.74 -1.71
CA ASP A 103 5.56 -0.75 -0.27
C ASP A 103 4.58 -1.85 0.18
N ILE A 104 5.08 -2.84 0.93
CA ILE A 104 4.28 -3.92 1.46
C ILE A 104 4.05 -3.73 2.97
N PRO A 105 2.82 -3.97 3.47
CA PRO A 105 2.54 -3.88 4.89
C PRO A 105 3.20 -5.02 5.65
N VAL A 106 3.71 -4.70 6.83
CA VAL A 106 4.20 -5.66 7.81
C VAL A 106 3.14 -5.85 8.88
N SER A 107 2.74 -7.09 9.12
CA SER A 107 1.87 -7.49 10.23
C SER A 107 2.63 -8.38 11.19
N THR A 108 2.28 -8.30 12.46
CA THR A 108 2.86 -9.15 13.51
C THR A 108 1.86 -10.24 13.90
N GLU A 109 2.34 -11.44 14.13
CA GLU A 109 1.57 -12.58 14.65
C GLU A 109 2.22 -13.13 15.89
N GLY A 110 1.41 -13.54 16.87
CA GLY A 110 1.87 -14.00 18.18
C GLY A 110 1.86 -12.92 19.25
N ASP A 111 2.19 -13.32 20.47
CA ASP A 111 2.29 -12.45 21.63
C ASP A 111 3.76 -12.40 22.10
N ALA A 112 4.28 -11.21 22.35
CA ALA A 112 5.55 -11.02 23.01
C ALA A 112 5.48 -11.55 24.46
N ASP A 113 6.64 -11.73 25.11
CA ASP A 113 6.71 -12.25 26.47
C ASP A 113 5.88 -11.40 27.45
N SER A 114 5.36 -12.05 28.52
CA SER A 114 4.40 -11.41 29.42
C SER A 114 5.00 -10.18 30.10
N GLY A 115 4.43 -9.00 29.79
CA GLY A 115 4.91 -7.72 30.28
C GLY A 115 5.74 -6.90 29.29
N ALA A 116 6.04 -7.40 28.10
CA ALA A 116 6.70 -6.61 27.06
C ALA A 116 5.68 -5.77 26.25
N VAL A 117 6.08 -4.59 25.85
CA VAL A 117 5.30 -3.71 24.97
C VAL A 117 5.91 -3.77 23.58
N LEU A 118 5.13 -4.26 22.61
CA LEU A 118 5.52 -4.33 21.22
C LEU A 118 5.17 -3.01 20.52
N THR A 119 6.15 -2.39 19.91
CA THR A 119 5.99 -1.17 19.14
C THR A 119 6.43 -1.41 17.70
N ILE A 120 5.54 -1.21 16.74
CA ILE A 120 5.88 -1.25 15.32
C ILE A 120 6.36 0.15 14.93
N GLU A 121 7.65 0.30 14.66
CA GLU A 121 8.23 1.58 14.23
C GLU A 121 7.97 1.82 12.73
N ASN A 122 8.16 0.79 11.92
CA ASN A 122 7.91 0.83 10.49
C ASN A 122 6.93 -0.27 10.10
N ALA A 123 5.68 0.11 9.84
CA ALA A 123 4.63 -0.82 9.43
C ALA A 123 4.68 -1.19 7.93
N VAL A 124 5.69 -0.69 7.20
CA VAL A 124 5.80 -0.83 5.75
C VAL A 124 7.24 -1.11 5.36
N LEU A 125 7.43 -2.05 4.44
CA LEU A 125 8.71 -2.38 3.81
C LEU A 125 8.69 -2.05 2.32
N SER A 126 9.68 -1.30 1.84
CA SER A 126 9.89 -1.11 0.40
C SER A 126 10.64 -2.31 -0.16
N VAL A 127 10.04 -2.98 -1.12
CA VAL A 127 10.60 -4.14 -1.79
C VAL A 127 10.52 -4.00 -3.30
N ARG A 128 11.42 -4.68 -3.99
CA ARG A 128 11.40 -4.83 -5.44
C ARG A 128 10.91 -6.23 -5.79
N ALA A 129 9.85 -6.32 -6.57
CA ALA A 129 9.26 -7.58 -7.00
C ALA A 129 8.65 -7.46 -8.40
N ASP A 130 8.32 -8.61 -9.02
CA ASP A 130 7.58 -8.64 -10.27
C ASP A 130 6.16 -8.07 -10.06
N ALA A 131 5.74 -7.16 -10.93
CA ALA A 131 4.42 -6.52 -10.88
C ALA A 131 3.25 -7.55 -10.88
N THR A 132 3.48 -8.75 -11.42
CA THR A 132 2.47 -9.81 -11.46
C THR A 132 2.52 -10.76 -10.26
N ALA A 133 3.57 -10.69 -9.41
CA ALA A 133 3.78 -11.59 -8.28
C ALA A 133 4.04 -10.84 -6.96
N LEU A 134 3.35 -9.73 -6.75
CA LEU A 134 3.49 -8.92 -5.54
C LEU A 134 2.90 -9.63 -4.32
N PRO A 135 3.63 -9.71 -3.21
CA PRO A 135 3.10 -10.25 -1.97
C PRO A 135 2.07 -9.28 -1.36
N PRO A 136 1.01 -9.80 -0.75
CA PRO A 136 -0.01 -8.96 -0.09
C PRO A 136 0.51 -8.30 1.18
N GLY A 137 1.58 -8.83 1.78
CA GLY A 137 2.21 -8.36 3.00
C GLY A 137 3.19 -9.40 3.53
N VAL A 138 3.90 -9.04 4.58
CA VAL A 138 4.78 -9.96 5.32
C VAL A 138 4.28 -10.05 6.76
N THR A 139 4.23 -11.27 7.29
CA THR A 139 3.87 -11.53 8.68
C THR A 139 5.12 -11.88 9.47
N LEU A 140 5.33 -11.19 10.58
CA LEU A 140 6.43 -11.44 11.51
C LEU A 140 5.91 -12.20 12.73
N ASP A 141 6.53 -13.31 13.07
CA ASP A 141 6.27 -13.98 14.32
C ASP A 141 7.06 -13.29 15.44
N VAL A 142 6.33 -12.76 16.42
CA VAL A 142 6.88 -12.06 17.57
C VAL A 142 6.74 -12.88 18.86
N THR A 143 6.39 -14.15 18.74
CA THR A 143 6.14 -15.04 19.89
C THR A 143 7.38 -15.21 20.75
N GLY A 144 7.28 -14.88 22.04
CA GLY A 144 8.35 -15.10 23.01
C GLY A 144 9.54 -14.16 22.87
N LEU A 145 9.42 -13.02 22.18
CA LEU A 145 10.45 -12.00 22.14
C LEU A 145 10.57 -11.31 23.50
N GLU A 146 11.80 -11.24 24.01
CA GLU A 146 12.13 -10.57 25.26
C GLU A 146 12.14 -9.06 25.13
N ALA A 147 11.93 -8.35 26.24
CA ALA A 147 12.07 -6.89 26.28
C ALA A 147 13.50 -6.47 25.93
N GLY A 148 13.63 -5.54 24.99
CA GLY A 148 14.90 -5.09 24.42
C GLY A 148 15.22 -5.70 23.06
N ALA A 149 14.44 -6.68 22.58
CA ALA A 149 14.60 -7.25 21.26
C ALA A 149 14.17 -6.22 20.18
N THR A 150 14.90 -6.20 19.08
CA THR A 150 14.58 -5.38 17.90
C THR A 150 14.67 -6.27 16.68
N ILE A 151 13.63 -6.30 15.86
CA ILE A 151 13.63 -6.98 14.57
C ILE A 151 13.93 -5.94 13.49
N THR A 152 14.97 -6.19 12.71
CA THR A 152 15.38 -5.34 11.60
C THR A 152 14.80 -5.83 10.26
N ALA A 153 14.78 -4.95 9.25
CA ALA A 153 14.28 -5.28 7.92
C ALA A 153 15.03 -6.45 7.26
N GLY A 154 16.33 -6.60 7.59
CA GLY A 154 17.17 -7.67 7.05
C GLY A 154 16.93 -9.06 7.63
N GLU A 155 16.25 -9.15 8.79
CA GLU A 155 15.91 -10.42 9.46
C GLU A 155 14.57 -11.01 8.98
N ILE A 156 13.85 -10.25 8.15
CA ILE A 156 12.53 -10.63 7.67
C ILE A 156 12.66 -11.61 6.50
N GLU A 157 12.00 -12.74 6.60
CA GLU A 157 11.91 -13.71 5.51
C GLU A 157 11.01 -13.17 4.41
N LEU A 158 11.61 -12.88 3.25
CA LEU A 158 10.89 -12.44 2.06
C LEU A 158 10.57 -13.66 1.17
N PRO A 159 9.42 -13.66 0.48
CA PRO A 159 9.08 -14.71 -0.48
C PRO A 159 10.02 -14.72 -1.69
N GLU A 160 10.05 -15.82 -2.42
CA GLU A 160 10.89 -15.97 -3.61
C GLU A 160 10.61 -14.90 -4.67
N GLY A 161 11.66 -14.28 -5.20
CA GLY A 161 11.56 -13.25 -6.23
C GLY A 161 11.32 -11.84 -5.71
N VAL A 162 11.41 -11.62 -4.40
CA VAL A 162 11.29 -10.30 -3.76
C VAL A 162 12.65 -9.87 -3.22
N GLU A 163 13.09 -8.69 -3.60
CA GLU A 163 14.34 -8.08 -3.13
C GLU A 163 14.03 -6.94 -2.16
N LEU A 164 14.72 -6.89 -1.02
CA LEU A 164 14.62 -5.79 -0.06
C LEU A 164 15.26 -4.53 -0.64
N VAL A 165 14.53 -3.41 -0.59
CA VAL A 165 15.01 -2.07 -0.97
C VAL A 165 15.26 -1.22 0.26
N THR A 166 14.48 -1.40 1.32
CA THR A 166 14.68 -0.75 2.63
C THR A 166 16.06 -1.14 3.19
N GLU A 167 16.73 -0.22 3.85
CA GLU A 167 18.00 -0.51 4.52
C GLU A 167 17.84 -1.67 5.52
N PRO A 168 18.68 -2.71 5.45
CA PRO A 168 18.53 -3.91 6.27
C PRO A 168 18.66 -3.65 7.79
N GLU A 169 19.29 -2.56 8.18
CA GLU A 169 19.45 -2.14 9.58
C GLU A 169 18.23 -1.36 10.14
N THR A 170 17.24 -1.06 9.28
CA THR A 170 16.03 -0.34 9.69
C THR A 170 15.22 -1.18 10.68
N ALA A 171 14.97 -0.63 11.88
CA ALA A 171 14.13 -1.28 12.87
C ALA A 171 12.66 -1.29 12.40
N ILE A 172 12.05 -2.46 12.40
CA ILE A 172 10.65 -2.68 12.04
C ILE A 172 9.80 -2.82 13.29
N VAL A 173 10.25 -3.68 14.21
CA VAL A 173 9.59 -3.94 15.47
C VAL A 173 10.58 -3.77 16.61
N VAL A 174 10.17 -3.05 17.63
CA VAL A 174 10.93 -2.88 18.86
C VAL A 174 10.09 -3.37 20.04
N VAL A 175 10.66 -4.25 20.84
CA VAL A 175 10.03 -4.76 22.06
C VAL A 175 10.61 -4.03 23.26
N SER A 176 9.81 -3.23 23.96
CA SER A 176 10.24 -2.46 25.12
C SER A 176 9.70 -3.06 26.44
N ALA A 177 10.45 -2.85 27.52
CA ALA A 177 9.94 -3.17 28.86
C ALA A 177 8.80 -2.19 29.21
N PRO A 178 7.76 -2.63 29.94
CA PRO A 178 6.71 -1.75 30.39
C PRO A 178 7.30 -0.67 31.30
N GLN A 179 7.08 0.59 30.97
CA GLN A 179 7.34 1.68 31.90
C GLN A 179 6.27 1.62 33.01
N ILE A 180 6.66 1.14 34.16
CA ILE A 180 5.85 1.33 35.37
C ILE A 180 6.01 2.81 35.73
N GLU A 181 5.03 3.63 35.40
CA GLU A 181 4.94 4.98 35.96
C GLU A 181 4.80 4.82 37.48
N GLU A 182 5.89 5.01 38.22
CA GLU A 182 5.79 5.30 39.63
C GLU A 182 5.04 6.61 39.81
N THR A 183 3.78 6.52 40.17
CA THR A 183 3.02 7.68 40.63
C THR A 183 3.68 8.15 41.93
N PRO A 184 4.26 9.36 41.97
CA PRO A 184 4.75 9.90 43.25
C PRO A 184 3.55 10.16 44.15
N GLU A 185 3.56 9.55 45.35
CA GLU A 185 2.66 9.85 46.48
C GLU A 185 2.82 11.29 46.97
#